data_8c33ed00c62d66896b79c47afda8b160
#
_entry.id   8c33ed00c62d66896b79c47afda8b160
#
_cell.length_a   1.000
_cell.length_b   1.000
_cell.length_c   1.000
_cell.angle_alpha   90.00
_cell.angle_beta   90.00
_cell.angle_gamma   90.00
#
_symmetry.space_group_name_H-M   'P 1'
#
loop_
_entity.id
_entity.type
_entity.pdbx_description
1 polymer ?
#
loop_
_entity_poly.entity_id
_entity_poly.type
_entity_poly.pdbx_seq_one_letter_code
_entity_poly.pdbx_strand_id
1 'polypeptide(L)'
;MIVKMIQNLENKMESQINSLETRIERMQERFNKDLEEMKKSQYIMNNTINEVRNTLEATNSRIMEAEDRISEIEDRMVEINESERKKENRIKINEGNLRDLWNTVKCPSI
;
A
#
# COMPACT_ATOMS: atom_id res chain seq x y z
N MET A 1 -56.82 -38.65 -42.69
CA MET A 1 -55.51 -38.10 -43.06
C MET A 1 -55.21 -36.81 -42.37
N ILE A 2 -56.08 -35.82 -42.38
CA ILE A 2 -55.89 -34.51 -41.72
C ILE A 2 -55.70 -34.65 -40.20
N VAL A 3 -56.46 -35.50 -39.55
CA VAL A 3 -56.42 -35.75 -38.11
C VAL A 3 -55.08 -36.32 -37.67
N LYS A 4 -54.51 -37.22 -38.44
CA LYS A 4 -53.16 -37.76 -38.18
C LYS A 4 -52.05 -36.74 -38.34
N MET A 5 -52.17 -35.86 -39.31
CA MET A 5 -51.22 -34.78 -39.52
C MET A 5 -51.22 -33.77 -38.35
N ILE A 6 -52.43 -33.46 -37.88
CA ILE A 6 -52.57 -32.56 -36.71
C ILE A 6 -51.99 -33.21 -35.45
N GLN A 7 -52.24 -34.52 -35.22
CA GLN A 7 -51.70 -35.24 -34.06
C GLN A 7 -50.17 -35.31 -34.11
N ASN A 8 -49.59 -35.56 -35.30
CA ASN A 8 -48.12 -35.56 -35.47
C ASN A 8 -47.52 -34.22 -35.21
N LEU A 9 -48.16 -33.12 -35.61
CA LEU A 9 -47.73 -31.77 -35.33
C LEU A 9 -47.78 -31.45 -33.82
N GLU A 10 -48.87 -31.82 -33.16
CA GLU A 10 -49.02 -31.65 -31.72
C GLU A 10 -47.96 -32.39 -30.94
N ASN A 11 -47.66 -33.63 -31.32
CA ASN A 11 -46.62 -34.45 -30.71
C ASN A 11 -45.22 -33.86 -30.90
N LYS A 12 -44.95 -33.30 -32.07
CA LYS A 12 -43.69 -32.60 -32.32
C LYS A 12 -43.54 -31.34 -31.48
N MET A 13 -44.64 -30.57 -31.37
CA MET A 13 -44.65 -29.34 -30.55
C MET A 13 -44.46 -29.68 -29.08
N GLU A 14 -45.14 -30.70 -28.54
CA GLU A 14 -44.94 -31.15 -27.16
C GLU A 14 -43.47 -31.56 -26.92
N SER A 15 -42.89 -32.33 -27.83
CA SER A 15 -41.51 -32.74 -27.71
C SER A 15 -40.56 -31.57 -27.72
N GLN A 16 -40.78 -30.58 -28.55
CA GLN A 16 -39.99 -29.33 -28.58
C GLN A 16 -40.16 -28.50 -27.31
N ILE A 17 -41.36 -28.38 -26.83
CA ILE A 17 -41.64 -27.66 -25.57
C ILE A 17 -40.94 -28.34 -24.40
N ASN A 18 -41.05 -29.68 -24.30
CA ASN A 18 -40.36 -30.43 -23.25
C ASN A 18 -38.84 -30.30 -23.33
N SER A 19 -38.26 -30.27 -24.53
CA SER A 19 -36.85 -30.06 -24.76
C SER A 19 -36.43 -28.65 -24.29
N LEU A 20 -37.23 -27.65 -24.64
CA LEU A 20 -36.97 -26.27 -24.23
C LEU A 20 -37.05 -26.08 -22.72
N GLU A 21 -38.06 -26.68 -22.08
CA GLU A 21 -38.25 -26.67 -20.62
C GLU A 21 -36.98 -27.25 -19.92
N THR A 22 -36.53 -28.40 -20.41
CA THR A 22 -35.31 -29.03 -19.88
C THR A 22 -34.10 -28.14 -20.03
N ARG A 23 -33.94 -27.46 -21.19
CA ARG A 23 -32.86 -26.51 -21.41
C ARG A 23 -32.92 -25.31 -20.48
N ILE A 24 -34.10 -24.79 -20.28
CA ILE A 24 -34.34 -23.67 -19.37
C ILE A 24 -33.95 -24.05 -17.94
N GLU A 25 -34.39 -25.21 -17.47
CA GLU A 25 -34.05 -25.72 -16.13
C GLU A 25 -32.52 -25.84 -15.95
N ARG A 26 -31.84 -26.41 -16.94
CA ARG A 26 -30.36 -26.50 -16.91
C ARG A 26 -29.69 -25.14 -16.90
N MET A 27 -30.20 -24.21 -17.67
CA MET A 27 -29.69 -22.85 -17.68
C MET A 27 -29.90 -22.16 -16.34
N GLN A 28 -31.05 -22.34 -15.71
CA GLN A 28 -31.33 -21.78 -14.39
C GLN A 28 -30.40 -22.37 -13.32
N GLU A 29 -30.18 -23.67 -13.35
CA GLU A 29 -29.25 -24.33 -12.43
C GLU A 29 -27.84 -23.79 -12.58
N ARG A 30 -27.35 -23.66 -13.83
CA ARG A 30 -26.04 -23.06 -14.12
C ARG A 30 -25.95 -21.63 -13.62
N PHE A 31 -26.98 -20.86 -13.92
CA PHE A 31 -27.03 -19.46 -13.53
C PHE A 31 -26.97 -19.30 -12.02
N ASN A 32 -27.75 -20.08 -11.30
CA ASN A 32 -27.76 -20.07 -9.84
C ASN A 32 -26.41 -20.51 -9.27
N LYS A 33 -25.78 -21.52 -9.85
CA LYS A 33 -24.46 -21.99 -9.45
C LYS A 33 -23.41 -20.91 -9.67
N ASP A 34 -23.43 -20.26 -10.84
CA ASP A 34 -22.51 -19.20 -11.18
C ASP A 34 -22.69 -18.00 -10.27
N LEU A 35 -23.93 -17.65 -9.94
CA LEU A 35 -24.23 -16.58 -8.98
C LEU A 35 -23.65 -16.87 -7.60
N GLU A 36 -23.78 -18.10 -7.12
CA GLU A 36 -23.21 -18.50 -5.83
C GLU A 36 -21.69 -18.43 -5.83
N GLU A 37 -21.07 -18.89 -6.90
CA GLU A 37 -19.60 -18.78 -7.06
C GLU A 37 -19.14 -17.34 -7.11
N MET A 38 -19.86 -16.48 -7.81
CA MET A 38 -19.58 -15.05 -7.85
C MET A 38 -19.72 -14.40 -6.46
N LYS A 39 -20.74 -14.75 -5.72
CA LYS A 39 -20.93 -14.26 -4.34
C LYS A 39 -19.78 -14.66 -3.43
N LYS A 40 -19.31 -15.89 -3.54
CA LYS A 40 -18.15 -16.39 -2.78
C LYS A 40 -16.87 -15.64 -3.16
N SER A 41 -16.63 -15.45 -4.46
CA SER A 41 -15.50 -14.68 -4.95
C SER A 41 -15.55 -13.24 -4.46
N GLN A 42 -16.71 -12.62 -4.48
CA GLN A 42 -16.91 -11.26 -4.02
C GLN A 42 -16.65 -11.13 -2.52
N TYR A 43 -17.08 -12.10 -1.74
CA TYR A 43 -16.82 -12.14 -0.31
C TYR A 43 -15.31 -12.23 -0.01
N ILE A 44 -14.62 -13.11 -0.72
CA ILE A 44 -13.15 -13.25 -0.58
C ILE A 44 -12.44 -11.98 -1.00
N MET A 45 -12.85 -11.37 -2.10
CA MET A 45 -12.29 -10.10 -2.56
C MET A 45 -12.48 -8.98 -1.54
N ASN A 46 -13.67 -8.86 -0.96
CA ASN A 46 -13.95 -7.86 0.07
C ASN A 46 -13.07 -8.06 1.31
N ASN A 47 -12.88 -9.30 1.74
CA ASN A 47 -11.99 -9.62 2.85
C ASN A 47 -10.53 -9.27 2.52
N THR A 48 -10.09 -9.59 1.32
CA THR A 48 -8.73 -9.25 0.84
C THR A 48 -8.53 -7.74 0.78
N ILE A 49 -9.51 -7.01 0.28
CA ILE A 49 -9.47 -5.54 0.23
C ILE A 49 -9.35 -4.95 1.64
N ASN A 50 -10.09 -5.48 2.60
CA ASN A 50 -10.00 -5.03 4.00
C ASN A 50 -8.64 -5.33 4.61
N GLU A 51 -8.07 -6.50 4.35
CA GLU A 51 -6.72 -6.84 4.80
C GLU A 51 -5.66 -5.93 4.19
N VAL A 52 -5.75 -5.65 2.89
CA VAL A 52 -4.85 -4.71 2.20
C VAL A 52 -4.98 -3.32 2.78
N ARG A 53 -6.19 -2.86 3.03
CA ARG A 53 -6.44 -1.55 3.65
C ARG A 53 -5.81 -1.46 5.03
N ASN A 54 -5.99 -2.48 5.87
CA ASN A 54 -5.39 -2.52 7.20
C ASN A 54 -3.86 -2.54 7.14
N THR A 55 -3.30 -3.28 6.20
CA THR A 55 -1.84 -3.33 5.98
C THR A 55 -1.32 -1.96 5.54
N LEU A 56 -2.03 -1.28 4.65
CA LEU A 56 -1.67 0.07 4.20
C LEU A 56 -1.72 1.08 5.34
N GLU A 57 -2.73 1.02 6.18
CA GLU A 57 -2.82 1.89 7.37
C GLU A 57 -1.65 1.66 8.32
N ALA A 58 -1.32 0.40 8.60
CA ALA A 58 -0.18 0.06 9.43
C ALA A 58 1.14 0.53 8.82
N THR A 59 1.31 0.38 7.51
CA THR A 59 2.49 0.82 6.78
C THR A 59 2.62 2.35 6.81
N ASN A 60 1.51 3.07 6.61
CA ASN A 60 1.50 4.53 6.70
C ASN A 60 1.89 5.02 8.09
N SER A 61 1.39 4.38 9.13
CA SER A 61 1.77 4.70 10.52
C SER A 61 3.27 4.51 10.75
N ARG A 62 3.85 3.45 10.21
CA ARG A 62 5.29 3.18 10.30
C ARG A 62 6.12 4.22 9.53
N ILE A 63 5.62 4.65 8.38
CA ILE A 63 6.26 5.70 7.59
C ILE A 63 6.24 7.02 8.36
N MET A 64 5.14 7.38 8.98
CA MET A 64 5.03 8.59 9.81
C MET A 64 5.99 8.56 10.99
N GLU A 65 6.10 7.42 11.69
CA GLU A 65 7.08 7.25 12.75
C GLU A 65 8.52 7.38 12.26
N ALA A 66 8.82 6.80 11.10
CA ALA A 66 10.14 6.90 10.48
C ALA A 66 10.47 8.35 10.10
N GLU A 67 9.51 9.09 9.56
CA GLU A 67 9.64 10.51 9.25
C GLU A 67 9.95 11.35 10.49
N ASP A 68 9.23 11.09 11.59
CA ASP A 68 9.46 11.77 12.87
C ASP A 68 10.88 11.49 13.39
N ARG A 69 11.35 10.25 13.30
CA ARG A 69 12.70 9.88 13.69
C ARG A 69 13.76 10.54 12.83
N ILE A 70 13.52 10.64 11.53
CA ILE A 70 14.41 11.33 10.60
C ILE A 70 14.50 12.80 10.95
N SER A 71 13.38 13.45 11.24
CA SER A 71 13.35 14.85 11.69
C SER A 71 14.14 15.06 12.97
N GLU A 72 14.00 14.16 13.95
CA GLU A 72 14.79 14.23 15.19
C GLU A 72 16.29 14.10 14.94
N ILE A 73 16.68 13.19 14.05
CA ILE A 73 18.08 12.98 13.69
C ILE A 73 18.64 14.22 12.97
N GLU A 74 17.87 14.80 12.06
CA GLU A 74 18.24 16.04 11.37
C GLU A 74 18.47 17.19 12.36
N ASP A 75 17.60 17.36 13.32
CA ASP A 75 17.73 18.37 14.37
C ASP A 75 18.98 18.14 15.22
N ARG A 76 19.28 16.90 15.58
CA ARG A 76 20.51 16.54 16.31
C ARG A 76 21.76 16.80 15.49
N MET A 77 21.71 16.54 14.19
CA MET A 77 22.85 16.83 13.30
C MET A 77 23.14 18.31 13.22
N VAL A 78 22.10 19.14 13.16
CA VAL A 78 22.24 20.60 13.20
C VAL A 78 22.89 21.04 14.51
N GLU A 79 22.47 20.52 15.66
CA GLU A 79 23.06 20.82 16.97
C GLU A 79 24.52 20.38 17.05
N ILE A 80 24.87 19.20 16.56
CA ILE A 80 26.24 18.71 16.54
C ILE A 80 27.12 19.59 15.67
N ASN A 81 26.66 19.97 14.49
CA ASN A 81 27.41 20.84 13.58
C ASN A 81 27.64 22.21 14.19
N GLU A 82 26.68 22.77 14.88
CA GLU A 82 26.84 24.03 15.60
C GLU A 82 27.84 23.89 16.74
N SER A 83 27.76 22.82 17.51
CA SER A 83 28.70 22.54 18.60
C SER A 83 30.13 22.39 18.09
N GLU A 84 30.34 21.67 16.98
CA GLU A 84 31.63 21.51 16.35
C GLU A 84 32.18 22.85 15.85
N ARG A 85 31.36 23.67 15.24
CA ARG A 85 31.76 25.01 14.77
C ARG A 85 32.17 25.91 15.91
N LYS A 86 31.51 25.85 17.05
CA LYS A 86 31.92 26.58 18.26
C LYS A 86 33.26 26.09 18.80
N LYS A 87 33.48 24.79 18.79
CA LYS A 87 34.77 24.20 19.20
C LYS A 87 35.89 24.62 18.28
N GLU A 88 35.68 24.59 16.97
CA GLU A 88 36.66 25.05 15.97
C GLU A 88 37.03 26.51 16.16
N ASN A 89 36.04 27.36 16.41
CA ASN A 89 36.24 28.79 16.71
C ASN A 89 37.09 28.99 17.98
N ARG A 90 36.81 28.21 19.04
CA ARG A 90 37.59 28.26 20.28
C ARG A 90 39.04 27.85 20.05
N ILE A 91 39.25 26.81 19.28
CA ILE A 91 40.59 26.32 18.92
C ILE A 91 41.34 27.40 18.15
N LYS A 92 40.72 28.05 17.19
CA LYS A 92 41.32 29.14 16.43
C LYS A 92 41.68 30.35 17.33
N ILE A 93 40.79 30.72 18.25
CA ILE A 93 41.06 31.79 19.20
C ILE A 93 42.21 31.41 20.13
N ASN A 94 42.24 30.18 20.64
CA ASN A 94 43.30 29.69 21.50
C ASN A 94 44.64 29.60 20.77
N GLU A 95 44.66 29.17 19.51
CA GLU A 95 45.84 29.17 18.68
C GLU A 95 46.36 30.59 18.45
N GLY A 96 45.49 31.52 18.16
CA GLY A 96 45.83 32.92 18.04
C GLY A 96 46.43 33.51 19.33
N ASN A 97 45.84 33.20 20.47
CA ASN A 97 46.35 33.63 21.77
C ASN A 97 47.70 33.01 22.11
N LEU A 98 47.89 31.74 21.82
CA LEU A 98 49.18 31.06 21.99
C LEU A 98 50.27 31.65 21.10
N ARG A 99 49.93 32.00 19.88
CA ARG A 99 50.85 32.63 18.94
C ARG A 99 51.26 34.00 19.41
N ASP A 100 50.34 34.78 19.91
CA ASP A 100 50.60 36.13 20.46
C ASP A 100 51.47 36.04 21.71
N LEU A 101 51.24 35.09 22.60
CA LEU A 101 52.04 34.83 23.77
C LEU A 101 53.48 34.41 23.37
N TRP A 102 53.59 33.54 22.41
CA TRP A 102 54.89 33.09 21.87
C TRP A 102 55.66 34.25 21.30
N ASN A 103 55.04 35.11 20.52
CA ASN A 103 55.68 36.30 19.96
C ASN A 103 56.12 37.30 21.04
N THR A 104 55.34 37.44 22.11
CA THR A 104 55.69 38.30 23.23
C THR A 104 56.88 37.76 24.01
N VAL A 105 56.97 36.46 24.22
CA VAL A 105 58.09 35.80 24.89
C VAL A 105 59.36 35.79 24.04
N LYS A 106 59.20 35.58 22.74
CA LYS A 106 60.31 35.47 21.78
C LYS A 106 61.00 36.80 21.47
N CYS A 107 60.26 37.91 21.58
CA CYS A 107 60.76 39.27 21.37
C CYS A 107 60.59 40.08 22.65
N PRO A 108 61.37 39.81 23.70
CA PRO A 108 61.29 40.61 24.90
C PRO A 108 61.73 42.03 24.58
N SER A 109 60.94 43.01 24.96
CA SER A 109 61.40 44.42 24.89
C SER A 109 62.45 44.64 25.92
N ILE A 110 63.61 44.90 25.39
CA ILE A 110 64.78 45.28 26.18
C ILE A 110 64.66 46.71 26.58
#